data_5edcf7f811a0a6b851809e5ee90da2f2
#
_entry.id   5edcf7f811a0a6b851809e5ee90da2f2
#
_cell.length_a   1.000
_cell.length_b   1.000
_cell.length_c   1.000
_cell.angle_alpha   90.00
_cell.angle_beta   90.00
_cell.angle_gamma   90.00
#
_symmetry.space_group_name_H-M   'P 1'
#
loop_
_entity.id
_entity.type
_entity.pdbx_description
1 polymer ?
#
loop_
_entity_poly.entity_id
_entity_poly.type
_entity_poly.pdbx_seq_one_letter_code
_entity_poly.pdbx_strand_id
1 'polypeptide(L)'
;TFAMEKAPVEEEIHFDGYEEVKAGIVKWPMSVIRLNSRNRKKLTELAEKILNSWRGYTDEAAFIFAKTDGEPHNTITPIARMREGNYELDLVLRNNITTPEHPLGVYHPHQELHHIKKENIGLIEVMGLAVLPARLKEELAAVAEKLVKGEDLRADEKTAPHADWAEEIRKRRTITPDNALQVVYEETGLVFAKVLEHAGVYKRTEEGREAFRRFVKQVR
;
A
#
# COMPACT_ATOMS: atom_id res chain seq x y z
N THR A 1 2.91 10.40 -7.52
CA THR A 1 3.99 9.45 -7.20
C THR A 1 4.48 9.68 -5.79
N PHE A 2 4.55 8.62 -5.00
CA PHE A 2 5.11 8.61 -3.67
C PHE A 2 6.49 7.95 -3.71
N ALA A 3 7.33 8.18 -2.70
CA ALA A 3 8.65 7.55 -2.63
C ALA A 3 8.84 6.90 -1.26
N MET A 4 8.58 5.59 -1.17
CA MET A 4 8.70 4.84 0.09
C MET A 4 10.10 4.97 0.72
N GLU A 5 11.14 5.04 -0.10
CA GLU A 5 12.51 5.25 0.38
C GLU A 5 12.70 6.54 1.20
N LYS A 6 11.87 7.58 0.95
CA LYS A 6 11.88 8.87 1.65
C LYS A 6 10.91 8.91 2.83
N ALA A 7 10.07 7.88 2.99
CA ALA A 7 9.13 7.81 4.09
C ALA A 7 9.88 7.67 5.42
N PRO A 8 9.55 8.47 6.45
CA PRO A 8 10.22 8.41 7.74
C PRO A 8 9.82 7.14 8.52
N VAL A 9 10.69 6.71 9.41
CA VAL A 9 10.32 5.82 10.51
C VAL A 9 9.45 6.61 11.47
N GLU A 10 8.26 6.09 11.80
CA GLU A 10 7.34 6.72 12.74
C GLU A 10 7.40 6.12 14.15
N GLU A 11 7.89 4.88 14.25
CA GLU A 11 8.07 4.18 15.52
C GLU A 11 9.34 3.33 15.48
N GLU A 12 10.28 3.59 16.38
CA GLU A 12 11.50 2.79 16.52
C GLU A 12 11.21 1.46 17.21
N ILE A 13 11.87 0.40 16.75
CA ILE A 13 11.75 -0.96 17.28
C ILE A 13 13.14 -1.43 17.72
N HIS A 14 13.21 -2.08 18.87
CA HIS A 14 14.42 -2.74 19.33
C HIS A 14 14.23 -4.25 19.35
N PHE A 15 15.17 -4.98 18.77
CA PHE A 15 15.22 -6.45 18.78
C PHE A 15 16.43 -6.92 19.57
N ASP A 16 16.20 -7.73 20.60
CA ASP A 16 17.24 -8.24 21.48
C ASP A 16 18.28 -9.06 20.71
N GLY A 17 19.57 -8.76 20.91
CA GLY A 17 20.68 -9.38 20.19
C GLY A 17 20.97 -8.79 18.80
N TYR A 18 20.30 -7.68 18.45
CA TYR A 18 20.45 -6.97 17.17
C TYR A 18 20.63 -5.46 17.37
N GLU A 19 21.32 -5.04 18.42
CA GLU A 19 21.50 -3.63 18.83
C GLU A 19 22.19 -2.79 17.75
N GLU A 20 22.97 -3.42 16.87
CA GLU A 20 23.63 -2.79 15.72
C GLU A 20 22.72 -2.63 14.48
N VAL A 21 21.48 -3.15 14.52
CA VAL A 21 20.49 -3.00 13.47
C VAL A 21 19.41 -2.01 13.94
N LYS A 22 19.40 -0.82 13.37
CA LYS A 22 18.31 0.11 13.58
C LYS A 22 17.06 -0.44 12.90
N ALA A 23 15.96 -0.53 13.62
CA ALA A 23 14.69 -1.02 13.10
C ALA A 23 13.55 -0.06 13.43
N GLY A 24 12.50 -0.04 12.60
CA GLY A 24 11.33 0.77 12.87
C GLY A 24 10.18 0.55 11.90
N ILE A 25 8.98 0.92 12.34
CA ILE A 25 7.77 0.97 11.51
C ILE A 25 7.83 2.23 10.65
N VAL A 26 7.65 2.06 9.35
CA VAL A 26 7.69 3.18 8.39
C VAL A 26 6.32 3.82 8.26
N LYS A 27 6.28 5.15 8.21
CA LYS A 27 5.06 5.92 7.88
C LYS A 27 4.71 5.74 6.41
N TRP A 28 4.05 4.63 6.10
CA TRP A 28 3.67 4.22 4.75
C TRP A 28 2.24 3.66 4.75
N PRO A 29 1.47 3.74 3.64
CA PRO A 29 0.12 3.16 3.58
C PRO A 29 0.08 1.66 3.89
N MET A 30 1.10 0.91 3.44
CA MET A 30 1.26 -0.51 3.74
C MET A 30 2.09 -0.72 5.01
N SER A 31 2.07 -1.95 5.54
CA SER A 31 2.78 -2.33 6.77
C SER A 31 4.25 -2.65 6.48
N VAL A 32 5.14 -1.77 6.87
CA VAL A 32 6.57 -1.85 6.55
C VAL A 32 7.44 -1.79 7.81
N ILE A 33 8.35 -2.75 7.95
CA ILE A 33 9.45 -2.71 8.92
C ILE A 33 10.72 -2.37 8.15
N ARG A 34 11.37 -1.26 8.50
CA ARG A 34 12.67 -0.86 7.95
C ARG A 34 13.78 -1.32 8.87
N LEU A 35 14.79 -1.98 8.28
CA LEU A 35 16.03 -2.36 8.94
C LEU A 35 17.18 -1.57 8.30
N ASN A 36 18.13 -1.08 9.12
CA ASN A 36 19.30 -0.34 8.63
C ASN A 36 20.53 -0.72 9.47
N SER A 37 21.62 -1.13 8.82
CA SER A 37 22.87 -1.50 9.48
C SER A 37 24.06 -1.48 8.51
N ARG A 38 25.27 -1.26 9.04
CA ARG A 38 26.52 -1.54 8.31
C ARG A 38 26.85 -3.04 8.30
N ASN A 39 26.33 -3.80 9.26
CA ASN A 39 26.52 -5.24 9.36
C ASN A 39 25.46 -5.99 8.55
N ARG A 40 25.80 -6.33 7.29
CA ARG A 40 24.90 -7.08 6.40
C ARG A 40 24.44 -8.40 7.01
N LYS A 41 25.36 -9.13 7.69
CA LYS A 41 25.05 -10.44 8.27
C LYS A 41 23.95 -10.32 9.32
N LYS A 42 24.12 -9.41 10.29
CA LYS A 42 23.14 -9.17 11.36
C LYS A 42 21.79 -8.67 10.80
N LEU A 43 21.83 -7.80 9.79
CA LEU A 43 20.63 -7.32 9.12
C LEU A 43 19.85 -8.47 8.45
N THR A 44 20.53 -9.37 7.74
CA THR A 44 19.88 -10.51 7.08
C THR A 44 19.39 -11.56 8.08
N GLU A 45 20.12 -11.83 9.16
CA GLU A 45 19.69 -12.72 10.25
C GLU A 45 18.39 -12.21 10.88
N LEU A 46 18.30 -10.91 11.18
CA LEU A 46 17.08 -10.30 11.73
C LEU A 46 15.93 -10.35 10.72
N ALA A 47 16.21 -10.04 9.45
CA ALA A 47 15.18 -10.10 8.39
C ALA A 47 14.60 -11.52 8.25
N GLU A 48 15.46 -12.56 8.32
CA GLU A 48 15.04 -13.96 8.29
C GLU A 48 14.19 -14.32 9.53
N LYS A 49 14.60 -13.87 10.72
CA LYS A 49 13.82 -14.03 11.96
C LYS A 49 12.42 -13.43 11.83
N ILE A 50 12.33 -12.19 11.31
CA ILE A 50 11.04 -11.52 11.07
C ILE A 50 10.20 -12.31 10.06
N LEU A 51 10.78 -12.72 8.93
CA LEU A 51 10.08 -13.49 7.89
C LEU A 51 9.52 -14.80 8.44
N ASN A 52 10.33 -15.57 9.19
CA ASN A 52 9.92 -16.85 9.76
C ASN A 52 8.81 -16.66 10.81
N SER A 53 8.92 -15.64 11.65
CA SER A 53 7.87 -15.27 12.60
C SER A 53 6.57 -14.87 11.86
N TRP A 54 6.68 -14.06 10.80
CA TRP A 54 5.50 -13.63 10.02
C TRP A 54 4.80 -14.81 9.34
N ARG A 55 5.54 -15.74 8.75
CA ARG A 55 4.97 -16.93 8.08
C ARG A 55 4.10 -17.79 8.99
N GLY A 56 4.38 -17.82 10.28
CA GLY A 56 3.61 -18.58 11.28
C GLY A 56 2.62 -17.74 12.07
N TYR A 57 2.53 -16.42 11.81
CA TYR A 57 1.74 -15.51 12.64
C TYR A 57 0.26 -15.52 12.30
N THR A 58 -0.57 -15.74 13.33
CA THR A 58 -2.03 -15.57 13.27
C THR A 58 -2.47 -14.58 14.33
N ASP A 59 -3.30 -13.61 13.95
CA ASP A 59 -3.98 -12.64 14.82
C ASP A 59 -5.42 -12.49 14.32
N GLU A 60 -6.32 -13.29 14.88
CA GLU A 60 -7.74 -13.33 14.45
C GLU A 60 -8.42 -11.97 14.63
N ALA A 61 -8.06 -11.22 15.69
CA ALA A 61 -8.61 -9.90 15.94
C ALA A 61 -8.24 -8.87 14.84
N ALA A 62 -7.12 -9.08 14.14
CA ALA A 62 -6.69 -8.29 13.00
C ALA A 62 -7.01 -8.95 11.65
N PHE A 63 -7.76 -10.06 11.66
CA PHE A 63 -8.07 -10.89 10.49
C PHE A 63 -6.84 -11.42 9.75
N ILE A 64 -5.77 -11.71 10.49
CA ILE A 64 -4.52 -12.28 9.95
C ILE A 64 -4.48 -13.76 10.26
N PHE A 65 -4.43 -14.57 9.21
CA PHE A 65 -4.30 -16.02 9.31
C PHE A 65 -3.05 -16.46 8.57
N ALA A 66 -2.18 -17.21 9.25
CA ALA A 66 -0.97 -17.75 8.64
C ALA A 66 -1.30 -18.76 7.54
N LYS A 67 -2.37 -19.55 7.75
CA LYS A 67 -2.84 -20.60 6.84
C LYS A 67 -4.35 -20.77 6.94
N THR A 68 -4.96 -21.21 5.84
CA THR A 68 -6.35 -21.72 5.81
C THR A 68 -6.35 -23.00 4.97
N ASP A 69 -6.86 -24.09 5.52
CA ASP A 69 -6.90 -25.42 4.87
C ASP A 69 -5.54 -25.89 4.31
N GLY A 70 -4.45 -25.52 5.00
CA GLY A 70 -3.08 -25.85 4.60
C GLY A 70 -2.42 -24.83 3.68
N GLU A 71 -3.16 -23.93 3.04
CA GLU A 71 -2.63 -22.88 2.18
C GLU A 71 -1.99 -21.73 2.99
N PRO A 72 -0.72 -21.40 2.76
CA PRO A 72 -0.05 -20.31 3.46
C PRO A 72 -0.44 -18.96 2.89
N HIS A 73 -0.66 -17.97 3.78
CA HIS A 73 -1.08 -16.62 3.40
C HIS A 73 0.00 -15.54 3.61
N ASN A 74 0.82 -15.71 4.64
CA ASN A 74 1.79 -14.68 5.01
C ASN A 74 3.08 -14.77 4.19
N THR A 75 3.47 -13.64 3.60
CA THR A 75 4.76 -13.45 2.92
C THR A 75 5.28 -12.04 3.14
N ILE A 76 6.49 -11.76 2.69
CA ILE A 76 7.11 -10.43 2.74
C ILE A 76 7.60 -10.07 1.34
N THR A 77 7.38 -8.83 0.93
CA THR A 77 8.07 -8.21 -0.21
C THR A 77 9.28 -7.45 0.33
N PRO A 78 10.52 -7.96 0.15
CA PRO A 78 11.73 -7.28 0.61
C PRO A 78 12.19 -6.25 -0.43
N ILE A 79 12.60 -5.06 0.03
CA ILE A 79 13.16 -4.00 -0.81
C ILE A 79 14.49 -3.57 -0.21
N ALA A 80 15.58 -3.93 -0.90
CA ALA A 80 16.93 -3.67 -0.45
C ALA A 80 17.57 -2.50 -1.20
N ARG A 81 18.35 -1.67 -0.47
CA ARG A 81 19.14 -0.58 -1.03
C ARG A 81 20.33 -0.24 -0.16
N MET A 82 21.25 0.56 -0.72
CA MET A 82 22.31 1.20 0.05
C MET A 82 21.93 2.66 0.30
N ARG A 83 22.10 3.13 1.54
CA ARG A 83 21.89 4.51 1.92
C ARG A 83 22.97 4.97 2.88
N GLU A 84 23.74 5.99 2.50
CA GLU A 84 24.78 6.59 3.34
C GLU A 84 25.78 5.56 3.91
N GLY A 85 26.16 4.58 3.08
CA GLY A 85 27.09 3.52 3.45
C GLY A 85 26.50 2.40 4.31
N ASN A 86 25.19 2.43 4.58
CA ASN A 86 24.48 1.37 5.29
C ASN A 86 23.66 0.50 4.32
N TYR A 87 23.51 -0.78 4.64
CA TYR A 87 22.47 -1.62 4.07
C TYR A 87 21.12 -1.22 4.66
N GLU A 88 20.14 -0.97 3.82
CA GLU A 88 18.77 -0.69 4.23
C GLU A 88 17.82 -1.68 3.57
N LEU A 89 16.92 -2.25 4.36
CA LEU A 89 15.97 -3.26 3.92
C LEU A 89 14.58 -2.91 4.46
N ASP A 90 13.64 -2.67 3.55
CA ASP A 90 12.23 -2.55 3.90
C ASP A 90 11.55 -3.91 3.73
N LEU A 91 10.94 -4.39 4.79
CA LEU A 91 10.16 -5.62 4.84
C LEU A 91 8.68 -5.26 4.80
N VAL A 92 8.05 -5.41 3.63
CA VAL A 92 6.62 -5.12 3.45
C VAL A 92 5.83 -6.39 3.72
N LEU A 93 5.06 -6.39 4.82
CA LEU A 93 4.22 -7.53 5.21
C LEU A 93 3.05 -7.69 4.23
N ARG A 94 2.82 -8.91 3.76
CA ARG A 94 1.77 -9.28 2.82
C ARG A 94 0.99 -10.48 3.34
N ASN A 95 -0.29 -10.52 2.97
CA ASN A 95 -1.17 -11.67 3.21
C ASN A 95 -2.12 -11.81 2.02
N ASN A 96 -2.32 -13.02 1.52
CA ASN A 96 -3.12 -13.30 0.31
C ASN A 96 -4.46 -14.01 0.59
N ILE A 97 -4.94 -13.96 1.84
CA ILE A 97 -6.20 -14.58 2.20
C ILE A 97 -7.36 -14.01 1.38
N THR A 98 -8.26 -14.89 0.96
CA THR A 98 -9.50 -14.54 0.26
C THR A 98 -10.71 -14.89 1.11
N THR A 99 -11.84 -14.22 0.86
CA THR A 99 -13.17 -14.55 1.41
C THR A 99 -14.19 -14.51 0.28
N PRO A 100 -15.41 -15.03 0.47
CA PRO A 100 -16.49 -14.87 -0.51
C PRO A 100 -16.77 -13.41 -0.87
N GLU A 101 -16.64 -12.48 0.09
CA GLU A 101 -16.81 -11.04 -0.10
C GLU A 101 -15.61 -10.40 -0.82
N HIS A 102 -14.42 -10.98 -0.66
CA HIS A 102 -13.17 -10.50 -1.24
C HIS A 102 -12.43 -11.61 -2.02
N PRO A 103 -13.00 -12.05 -3.17
CA PRO A 103 -12.46 -13.19 -3.92
C PRO A 103 -11.09 -12.92 -4.58
N LEU A 104 -10.71 -11.64 -4.73
CA LEU A 104 -9.39 -11.24 -5.23
C LEU A 104 -8.36 -11.05 -4.11
N GLY A 105 -8.79 -11.11 -2.83
CA GLY A 105 -7.97 -10.92 -1.63
C GLY A 105 -8.56 -9.88 -0.70
N VAL A 106 -8.47 -10.15 0.60
CA VAL A 106 -8.86 -9.19 1.65
C VAL A 106 -7.92 -7.97 1.64
N TYR A 107 -6.62 -8.22 1.37
CA TYR A 107 -5.56 -7.21 1.26
C TYR A 107 -5.25 -6.90 -0.21
N HIS A 108 -6.30 -6.55 -0.94
CA HIS A 108 -6.31 -6.23 -2.36
C HIS A 108 -7.13 -4.95 -2.56
N PRO A 109 -6.93 -4.15 -3.64
CA PRO A 109 -7.82 -3.04 -3.95
C PRO A 109 -9.27 -3.51 -4.06
N HIS A 110 -10.18 -2.91 -3.27
CA HIS A 110 -11.59 -3.26 -3.29
C HIS A 110 -12.32 -2.60 -4.47
N GLN A 111 -13.55 -3.05 -4.72
CA GLN A 111 -14.32 -2.73 -5.93
C GLN A 111 -14.45 -1.24 -6.22
N GLU A 112 -14.58 -0.41 -5.18
CA GLU A 112 -14.71 1.05 -5.32
C GLU A 112 -13.49 1.73 -5.95
N LEU A 113 -12.31 1.06 -5.92
CA LEU A 113 -11.06 1.56 -6.51
C LEU A 113 -10.78 0.99 -7.91
N HIS A 114 -11.59 0.01 -8.37
CA HIS A 114 -11.34 -0.72 -9.62
C HIS A 114 -11.47 0.14 -10.87
N HIS A 115 -12.13 1.28 -10.80
CA HIS A 115 -12.15 2.25 -11.90
C HIS A 115 -10.76 2.82 -12.21
N ILE A 116 -9.85 2.83 -11.22
CA ILE A 116 -8.45 3.26 -11.37
C ILE A 116 -7.51 2.05 -11.37
N LYS A 117 -7.64 1.14 -10.38
CA LYS A 117 -6.72 0.02 -10.20
C LYS A 117 -7.44 -1.22 -9.69
N LYS A 118 -7.46 -2.27 -10.51
CA LYS A 118 -8.05 -3.57 -10.17
C LYS A 118 -6.98 -4.65 -9.99
N GLU A 119 -5.84 -4.52 -10.66
CA GLU A 119 -4.79 -5.52 -10.72
C GLU A 119 -4.02 -5.62 -9.39
N ASN A 120 -3.33 -6.73 -9.19
CA ASN A 120 -2.46 -6.96 -8.05
C ASN A 120 -1.36 -5.89 -7.93
N ILE A 121 -0.98 -5.59 -6.70
CA ILE A 121 0.07 -4.61 -6.38
C ILE A 121 1.42 -5.29 -6.42
N GLY A 122 2.23 -4.91 -7.41
CA GLY A 122 3.61 -5.38 -7.60
C GLY A 122 4.63 -4.55 -6.82
N LEU A 123 5.92 -4.93 -6.95
CA LEU A 123 7.04 -4.33 -6.24
C LEU A 123 7.14 -2.80 -6.45
N ILE A 124 7.04 -2.35 -7.70
CA ILE A 124 7.20 -0.94 -8.06
C ILE A 124 6.08 -0.11 -7.44
N GLU A 125 4.85 -0.63 -7.43
CA GLU A 125 3.68 0.02 -6.86
C GLU A 125 3.76 0.07 -5.34
N VAL A 126 4.24 -1.00 -4.69
CA VAL A 126 4.55 -1.01 -3.25
C VAL A 126 5.52 0.12 -2.89
N MET A 127 6.48 0.45 -3.76
CA MET A 127 7.44 1.54 -3.59
C MET A 127 6.84 2.94 -3.86
N GLY A 128 5.58 3.02 -4.34
CA GLY A 128 4.85 4.28 -4.53
C GLY A 128 4.76 4.79 -5.96
N LEU A 129 5.22 4.04 -6.96
CA LEU A 129 5.04 4.38 -8.36
C LEU A 129 3.75 3.72 -8.90
N ALA A 130 2.72 4.52 -9.13
CA ALA A 130 1.47 4.02 -9.70
C ALA A 130 1.70 3.49 -11.12
N VAL A 131 1.52 2.18 -11.30
CA VAL A 131 1.45 1.54 -12.61
C VAL A 131 -0.02 1.34 -12.93
N LEU A 132 -0.51 2.13 -13.89
CA LEU A 132 -1.93 2.21 -14.22
C LEU A 132 -2.19 1.64 -15.62
N PRO A 133 -3.39 1.05 -15.87
CA PRO A 133 -3.78 0.58 -17.19
C PRO A 133 -3.69 1.69 -18.26
N ALA A 134 -3.24 1.34 -19.47
CA ALA A 134 -3.06 2.30 -20.56
C ALA A 134 -4.35 3.07 -20.92
N ARG A 135 -5.52 2.41 -20.79
CA ARG A 135 -6.85 3.04 -21.01
C ARG A 135 -7.06 4.32 -20.21
N LEU A 136 -6.51 4.39 -18.98
CA LEU A 136 -6.71 5.54 -18.09
C LEU A 136 -6.15 6.86 -18.66
N LYS A 137 -5.19 6.80 -19.57
CA LYS A 137 -4.69 8.03 -20.22
C LYS A 137 -5.80 8.78 -20.95
N GLU A 138 -6.63 8.05 -21.71
CA GLU A 138 -7.73 8.62 -22.47
C GLU A 138 -8.96 8.87 -21.58
N GLU A 139 -9.28 7.92 -20.70
CA GLU A 139 -10.45 8.01 -19.81
C GLU A 139 -10.34 9.21 -18.86
N LEU A 140 -9.18 9.42 -18.23
CA LEU A 140 -8.96 10.54 -17.31
C LEU A 140 -8.95 11.91 -18.03
N ALA A 141 -8.45 11.95 -19.28
CA ALA A 141 -8.54 13.15 -20.09
C ALA A 141 -10.01 13.49 -20.43
N ALA A 142 -10.81 12.49 -20.80
CA ALA A 142 -12.24 12.67 -21.07
C ALA A 142 -13.01 13.08 -19.78
N VAL A 143 -12.67 12.52 -18.62
CA VAL A 143 -13.21 12.94 -17.32
C VAL A 143 -12.91 14.42 -17.07
N ALA A 144 -11.67 14.87 -17.27
CA ALA A 144 -11.27 16.26 -17.07
C ALA A 144 -12.06 17.21 -17.98
N GLU A 145 -12.22 16.86 -19.25
CA GLU A 145 -12.99 17.64 -20.23
C GLU A 145 -14.46 17.80 -19.82
N LYS A 146 -15.11 16.68 -19.44
CA LYS A 146 -16.51 16.71 -18.99
C LYS A 146 -16.71 17.45 -17.68
N LEU A 147 -15.76 17.38 -16.76
CA LEU A 147 -15.78 18.16 -15.52
C LEU A 147 -15.79 19.66 -15.80
N VAL A 148 -15.00 20.14 -16.79
CA VAL A 148 -14.98 21.55 -17.21
C VAL A 148 -16.29 21.96 -17.84
N LYS A 149 -16.85 21.13 -18.74
CA LYS A 149 -18.09 21.44 -19.49
C LYS A 149 -19.35 21.26 -18.63
N GLY A 150 -19.30 20.63 -17.49
CA GLY A 150 -20.45 20.27 -16.67
C GLY A 150 -21.32 19.18 -17.29
N GLU A 151 -20.76 18.38 -18.20
CA GLU A 151 -21.46 17.29 -18.89
C GLU A 151 -21.69 16.07 -17.99
N ASP A 152 -22.66 15.23 -18.37
CA ASP A 152 -22.92 13.96 -17.67
C ASP A 152 -21.83 12.94 -18.00
N LEU A 153 -21.15 12.48 -16.95
CA LEU A 153 -20.09 11.49 -17.06
C LEU A 153 -20.62 10.07 -17.34
N ARG A 154 -21.89 9.79 -16.98
CA ARG A 154 -22.50 8.47 -17.19
C ARG A 154 -22.95 8.22 -18.63
N ALA A 155 -23.06 9.28 -19.44
CA ALA A 155 -23.49 9.20 -20.83
C ALA A 155 -22.43 8.63 -21.80
N ASP A 156 -21.21 8.33 -21.32
CA ASP A 156 -20.08 7.89 -22.15
C ASP A 156 -19.36 6.72 -21.47
N GLU A 157 -19.14 5.63 -22.20
CA GLU A 157 -18.50 4.40 -21.69
C GLU A 157 -17.11 4.64 -21.08
N LYS A 158 -16.34 5.62 -21.60
CA LYS A 158 -15.01 5.96 -21.07
C LYS A 158 -15.08 6.66 -19.71
N THR A 159 -16.13 7.43 -19.46
CA THR A 159 -16.24 8.23 -18.23
C THR A 159 -17.19 7.65 -17.20
N ALA A 160 -18.14 6.82 -17.62
CA ALA A 160 -19.14 6.21 -16.72
C ALA A 160 -18.54 5.48 -15.53
N PRO A 161 -17.47 4.67 -15.65
CA PRO A 161 -16.84 4.00 -14.51
C PRO A 161 -16.27 4.95 -13.46
N HIS A 162 -15.98 6.19 -13.84
CA HIS A 162 -15.39 7.23 -12.99
C HIS A 162 -16.43 8.24 -12.47
N ALA A 163 -17.72 8.11 -12.83
CA ALA A 163 -18.71 9.17 -12.63
C ALA A 163 -18.88 9.56 -11.16
N ASP A 164 -19.07 8.59 -10.25
CA ASP A 164 -19.28 8.87 -8.83
C ASP A 164 -18.05 9.57 -8.20
N TRP A 165 -16.87 9.06 -8.51
CA TRP A 165 -15.61 9.67 -8.07
C TRP A 165 -15.41 11.09 -8.62
N ALA A 166 -15.71 11.32 -9.90
CA ALA A 166 -15.56 12.62 -10.54
C ALA A 166 -16.59 13.64 -10.00
N GLU A 167 -17.80 13.21 -9.68
CA GLU A 167 -18.79 14.04 -9.02
C GLU A 167 -18.35 14.49 -7.62
N GLU A 168 -17.70 13.61 -6.85
CA GLU A 168 -17.12 13.97 -5.55
C GLU A 168 -15.96 14.98 -5.71
N ILE A 169 -15.14 14.86 -6.76
CA ILE A 169 -14.11 15.87 -7.07
C ILE A 169 -14.78 17.23 -7.33
N ARG A 170 -15.82 17.27 -8.14
CA ARG A 170 -16.57 18.51 -8.47
C ARG A 170 -17.10 19.22 -7.22
N LYS A 171 -17.53 18.50 -6.21
CA LYS A 171 -18.06 19.08 -4.96
C LYS A 171 -17.01 19.77 -4.09
N ARG A 172 -15.75 19.32 -4.15
CA ARG A 172 -14.68 19.75 -3.24
C ARG A 172 -13.51 20.49 -3.87
N ARG A 173 -13.45 20.52 -5.20
CA ARG A 173 -12.37 21.16 -5.94
C ARG A 173 -12.92 22.19 -6.93
N THR A 174 -12.22 23.30 -7.06
CA THR A 174 -12.50 24.26 -8.14
C THR A 174 -11.89 23.76 -9.44
N ILE A 175 -12.72 23.51 -10.44
CA ILE A 175 -12.32 23.00 -11.76
C ILE A 175 -12.39 24.14 -12.78
N THR A 176 -11.30 24.33 -13.52
CA THR A 176 -11.18 25.28 -14.63
C THR A 176 -10.55 24.59 -15.84
N PRO A 177 -10.69 25.14 -17.06
CA PRO A 177 -10.01 24.58 -18.24
C PRO A 177 -8.50 24.39 -18.04
N ASP A 178 -7.85 25.28 -17.29
CA ASP A 178 -6.40 25.29 -17.10
C ASP A 178 -5.92 24.24 -16.08
N ASN A 179 -6.78 23.84 -15.11
CA ASN A 179 -6.37 22.97 -14.03
C ASN A 179 -7.01 21.58 -14.03
N ALA A 180 -8.04 21.35 -14.84
CA ALA A 180 -8.87 20.14 -14.76
C ALA A 180 -8.06 18.82 -14.82
N LEU A 181 -7.17 18.70 -15.81
CA LEU A 181 -6.36 17.50 -15.99
C LEU A 181 -5.39 17.30 -14.81
N GLN A 182 -4.79 18.38 -14.32
CA GLN A 182 -3.90 18.32 -13.15
C GLN A 182 -4.67 17.87 -11.91
N VAL A 183 -5.86 18.42 -11.67
CA VAL A 183 -6.73 18.01 -10.56
C VAL A 183 -7.09 16.53 -10.65
N VAL A 184 -7.50 16.04 -11.83
CA VAL A 184 -7.83 14.63 -12.04
C VAL A 184 -6.62 13.73 -11.75
N TYR A 185 -5.40 14.11 -12.14
CA TYR A 185 -4.20 13.36 -11.85
C TYR A 185 -3.83 13.37 -10.36
N GLU A 186 -3.99 14.50 -9.68
CA GLU A 186 -3.79 14.58 -8.22
C GLU A 186 -4.74 13.65 -7.48
N GLU A 187 -6.02 13.68 -7.86
CA GLU A 187 -7.06 12.83 -7.29
C GLU A 187 -6.84 11.34 -7.59
N THR A 188 -6.35 11.02 -8.79
CA THR A 188 -5.89 9.66 -9.14
C THR A 188 -4.75 9.20 -8.21
N GLY A 189 -3.83 10.11 -7.87
CA GLY A 189 -2.78 9.85 -6.90
C GLY A 189 -3.33 9.53 -5.50
N LEU A 190 -4.40 10.21 -5.08
CA LEU A 190 -5.08 9.92 -3.80
C LEU A 190 -5.80 8.57 -3.83
N VAL A 191 -6.42 8.20 -4.95
CA VAL A 191 -7.00 6.86 -5.13
C VAL A 191 -5.90 5.80 -5.04
N PHE A 192 -4.74 6.03 -5.67
CA PHE A 192 -3.62 5.10 -5.58
C PHE A 192 -3.06 4.97 -4.16
N ALA A 193 -3.05 6.02 -3.35
CA ALA A 193 -2.71 5.92 -1.93
C ALA A 193 -3.68 4.99 -1.18
N LYS A 194 -4.99 5.07 -1.45
CA LYS A 194 -5.99 4.15 -0.90
C LYS A 194 -5.79 2.71 -1.39
N VAL A 195 -5.40 2.52 -2.65
CA VAL A 195 -5.02 1.21 -3.19
C VAL A 195 -3.92 0.56 -2.34
N LEU A 196 -2.88 1.32 -1.95
CA LEU A 196 -1.83 0.83 -1.06
C LEU A 196 -2.34 0.58 0.38
N GLU A 197 -3.27 1.40 0.89
CA GLU A 197 -3.91 1.18 2.20
C GLU A 197 -4.73 -0.12 2.21
N HIS A 198 -5.50 -0.39 1.14
CA HIS A 198 -6.25 -1.64 0.99
C HIS A 198 -5.32 -2.85 0.93
N ALA A 199 -4.17 -2.73 0.26
CA ALA A 199 -3.17 -3.78 0.18
C ALA A 199 -2.33 -3.94 1.48
N GLY A 200 -2.40 -2.99 2.39
CA GLY A 200 -1.73 -3.03 3.69
C GLY A 200 -2.40 -4.00 4.66
N VAL A 201 -1.62 -4.86 5.31
CA VAL A 201 -2.12 -5.85 6.26
C VAL A 201 -2.65 -5.18 7.53
N TYR A 202 -1.83 -4.33 8.15
CA TYR A 202 -2.26 -3.52 9.29
C TYR A 202 -2.75 -2.16 8.79
N LYS A 203 -4.02 -1.86 9.08
CA LYS A 203 -4.61 -0.58 8.69
C LYS A 203 -4.02 0.57 9.50
N ARG A 204 -4.10 1.79 8.96
CA ARG A 204 -3.57 3.00 9.59
C ARG A 204 -4.48 3.57 10.70
N THR A 205 -5.34 2.73 11.28
CA THR A 205 -6.15 3.01 12.47
C THR A 205 -5.35 2.72 13.75
N GLU A 206 -5.85 3.13 14.92
CA GLU A 206 -5.18 2.81 16.19
C GLU A 206 -5.15 1.30 16.45
N GLU A 207 -6.26 0.61 16.19
CA GLU A 207 -6.36 -0.85 16.33
C GLU A 207 -5.37 -1.58 15.40
N GLY A 208 -5.23 -1.09 14.16
CA GLY A 208 -4.28 -1.64 13.20
C GLY A 208 -2.82 -1.43 13.63
N ARG A 209 -2.49 -0.26 14.19
CA ARG A 209 -1.16 0.02 14.76
C ARG A 209 -0.86 -0.85 15.98
N GLU A 210 -1.84 -1.02 16.87
CA GLU A 210 -1.70 -1.91 18.03
C GLU A 210 -1.50 -3.37 17.60
N ALA A 211 -2.24 -3.83 16.58
CA ALA A 211 -2.05 -5.16 16.01
C ALA A 211 -0.63 -5.32 15.42
N PHE A 212 -0.11 -4.30 14.73
CA PHE A 212 1.25 -4.31 14.22
C PHE A 212 2.30 -4.39 15.35
N ARG A 213 2.11 -3.64 16.42
CA ARG A 213 2.96 -3.68 17.63
C ARG A 213 2.92 -5.06 18.30
N ARG A 214 1.75 -5.74 18.33
CA ARG A 214 1.64 -7.11 18.85
C ARG A 214 2.51 -8.08 18.07
N PHE A 215 2.45 -8.03 16.72
CA PHE A 215 3.34 -8.83 15.89
C PHE A 215 4.82 -8.55 16.17
N VAL A 216 5.23 -7.27 16.18
CA VAL A 216 6.63 -6.89 16.45
C VAL A 216 7.11 -7.40 17.80
N LYS A 217 6.27 -7.32 18.84
CA LYS A 217 6.59 -7.86 20.18
C LYS A 217 6.79 -9.37 20.19
N GLN A 218 6.13 -10.10 19.32
CA GLN A 218 6.29 -11.56 19.22
C GLN A 218 7.62 -11.97 18.56
N VAL A 219 8.19 -11.12 17.72
CA VAL A 219 9.48 -11.38 17.04
C VAL A 219 10.69 -11.22 17.97
N ARG A 220 10.55 -10.52 19.08
CA ARG A 220 11.62 -10.21 20.06
C ARG A 220 12.29 -11.42 20.64
#